data_ee24e5874a54d7b878daa15273d9fad6
#
_entry.id   ee24e5874a54d7b878daa15273d9fad6
#
_cell.length_a   1.000
_cell.length_b   1.000
_cell.length_c   1.000
_cell.angle_alpha   90.00
_cell.angle_beta   90.00
_cell.angle_gamma   90.00
#
_symmetry.space_group_name_H-M   'P 1'
#
loop_
_entity.id
_entity.type
_entity.pdbx_description
1 polymer ?
#
loop_
_entity_poly.entity_id
_entity_poly.type
_entity_poly.pdbx_seq_one_letter_code
_entity_poly.pdbx_strand_id
1 'polypeptide(L)'
;SIVDYTVTRRLLLNMYFAPYRFAPGLNRSDFDGLVAKAMAADTLTSTNGTQFINLQAFSPHPLFGTVEPQKASNGIIFPITEYNMDPSYSYQTRQELDLSSDYYVSPSTSLQNGTKGSVVYLVKGTNWDESIDLSDLEYKRYRFFQAKASGAMNAYIPLRNLLSGKYKISIQILPNRVSYDQKWYTTDKETGEQTEKVEQNIKFDASLIDDEGKTIGKKVTKIEVSDEEVQTIVLFESIEIPKCYANLPYGLDSFPHLVLAIPSLTSYRPVKNVDYGLSVAKVIIEPVHE
;
A
#
# COMPACT_ATOMS: atom_id res chain seq x y z
N SER A 1 -29.91 3.52 -13.25
CA SER A 1 -28.79 4.08 -14.02
C SER A 1 -27.52 3.23 -13.88
N ILE A 2 -26.52 3.42 -14.73
CA ILE A 2 -25.21 2.72 -14.62
C ILE A 2 -24.56 3.02 -13.26
N VAL A 3 -24.75 4.21 -12.74
CA VAL A 3 -24.24 4.61 -11.43
C VAL A 3 -24.89 3.80 -10.33
N ASP A 4 -26.21 3.67 -10.34
CA ASP A 4 -26.96 2.89 -9.32
C ASP A 4 -26.55 1.42 -9.34
N TYR A 5 -26.39 0.83 -10.53
CA TYR A 5 -25.92 -0.55 -10.66
C TYR A 5 -24.49 -0.73 -10.10
N THR A 6 -23.60 0.20 -10.40
CA THR A 6 -22.21 0.14 -9.92
C THR A 6 -22.13 0.27 -8.40
N VAL A 7 -22.87 1.21 -7.82
CA VAL A 7 -22.93 1.41 -6.37
C VAL A 7 -23.53 0.17 -5.69
N THR A 8 -24.69 -0.29 -6.14
CA THR A 8 -25.35 -1.48 -5.59
C THR A 8 -24.45 -2.71 -5.67
N ARG A 9 -23.80 -2.93 -6.81
CA ARG A 9 -22.86 -4.05 -6.96
C ARG A 9 -21.70 -3.96 -5.99
N ARG A 10 -21.10 -2.78 -5.80
CA ARG A 10 -20.01 -2.58 -4.84
C ARG A 10 -20.46 -2.80 -3.40
N LEU A 11 -21.64 -2.29 -3.03
CA LEU A 11 -22.24 -2.54 -1.72
C LEU A 11 -22.34 -4.05 -1.46
N LEU A 12 -22.97 -4.78 -2.38
CA LEU A 12 -23.18 -6.23 -2.26
C LEU A 12 -21.85 -7.00 -2.20
N LEU A 13 -20.88 -6.67 -3.05
CA LEU A 13 -19.57 -7.33 -3.06
C LEU A 13 -18.78 -7.11 -1.76
N ASN A 14 -19.03 -6.00 -1.08
CA ASN A 14 -18.40 -5.73 0.21
C ASN A 14 -19.07 -6.43 1.40
N MET A 15 -20.18 -7.12 1.20
CA MET A 15 -20.90 -7.84 2.24
C MET A 15 -20.54 -9.33 2.33
N TYR A 16 -19.43 -9.75 1.72
CA TYR A 16 -18.91 -11.10 1.86
C TYR A 16 -17.75 -11.13 2.84
N PHE A 17 -17.86 -11.98 3.87
CA PHE A 17 -16.89 -12.11 4.94
C PHE A 17 -16.31 -13.52 4.97
N ALA A 18 -15.00 -13.62 4.86
CA ALA A 18 -14.34 -14.91 4.91
C ALA A 18 -14.15 -15.38 6.37
N PRO A 19 -14.58 -16.59 6.73
CA PRO A 19 -14.51 -17.08 8.11
C PRO A 19 -13.10 -17.05 8.72
N TYR A 20 -12.06 -17.26 7.94
CA TYR A 20 -10.68 -17.24 8.44
C TYR A 20 -10.26 -15.89 9.04
N ARG A 21 -10.95 -14.79 8.69
CA ARG A 21 -10.64 -13.45 9.20
C ARG A 21 -11.25 -13.17 10.56
N PHE A 22 -12.46 -13.65 10.85
CA PHE A 22 -13.14 -13.40 12.13
C PHE A 22 -13.22 -14.63 13.04
N ALA A 23 -13.00 -15.84 12.52
CA ALA A 23 -13.04 -17.10 13.25
C ALA A 23 -11.87 -18.00 12.82
N PRO A 24 -10.60 -17.56 13.00
CA PRO A 24 -9.45 -18.35 12.59
C PRO A 24 -9.42 -19.69 13.36
N GLY A 25 -9.20 -20.79 12.62
CA GLY A 25 -9.14 -22.15 13.19
C GLY A 25 -10.47 -22.81 13.47
N LEU A 26 -11.60 -22.12 13.30
CA LEU A 26 -12.90 -22.74 13.46
C LEU A 26 -13.26 -23.59 12.23
N ASN A 27 -13.89 -24.74 12.48
CA ASN A 27 -14.36 -25.61 11.39
C ASN A 27 -15.48 -24.90 10.60
N ARG A 28 -15.37 -24.87 9.27
CA ARG A 28 -16.34 -24.21 8.39
C ARG A 28 -17.74 -24.83 8.44
N SER A 29 -17.86 -26.06 8.92
CA SER A 29 -19.16 -26.75 9.13
C SER A 29 -19.78 -26.47 10.49
N ASP A 30 -19.06 -25.78 11.39
CA ASP A 30 -19.60 -25.35 12.67
C ASP A 30 -20.42 -24.06 12.50
N PHE A 31 -21.69 -24.25 12.13
CA PHE A 31 -22.62 -23.16 11.89
C PHE A 31 -22.78 -22.25 13.12
N ASP A 32 -23.08 -22.84 14.29
CA ASP A 32 -23.38 -22.06 15.50
C ASP A 32 -22.12 -21.31 15.99
N GLY A 33 -20.97 -21.96 15.91
CA GLY A 33 -19.70 -21.32 16.24
C GLY A 33 -19.35 -20.17 15.32
N LEU A 34 -19.58 -20.30 14.01
CA LEU A 34 -19.35 -19.22 13.04
C LEU A 34 -20.29 -18.04 13.26
N VAL A 35 -21.58 -18.31 13.54
CA VAL A 35 -22.57 -17.28 13.89
C VAL A 35 -22.13 -16.53 15.14
N ALA A 36 -21.81 -17.26 16.21
CA ALA A 36 -21.39 -16.66 17.48
C ALA A 36 -20.15 -15.77 17.31
N LYS A 37 -19.15 -16.22 16.54
CA LYS A 37 -17.93 -15.44 16.27
C LYS A 37 -18.20 -14.21 15.41
N ALA A 38 -19.04 -14.33 14.38
CA ALA A 38 -19.40 -13.18 13.54
C ALA A 38 -20.15 -12.12 14.34
N MET A 39 -21.08 -12.54 15.17
CA MET A 39 -21.87 -11.63 16.00
C MET A 39 -21.07 -10.97 17.13
N ALA A 40 -20.08 -11.67 17.67
CA ALA A 40 -19.22 -11.16 18.76
C ALA A 40 -18.03 -10.32 18.24
N ALA A 41 -17.75 -10.30 16.96
CA ALA A 41 -16.65 -9.53 16.40
C ALA A 41 -16.93 -8.02 16.48
N ASP A 42 -16.02 -7.25 17.04
CA ASP A 42 -16.13 -5.78 17.09
C ASP A 42 -16.03 -5.17 15.70
N THR A 43 -15.25 -5.79 14.83
CA THR A 43 -15.05 -5.38 13.45
C THR A 43 -15.06 -6.59 12.53
N LEU A 44 -15.80 -6.50 11.44
CA LEU A 44 -15.81 -7.48 10.37
C LEU A 44 -15.13 -6.89 9.14
N THR A 45 -14.16 -7.62 8.60
CA THR A 45 -13.48 -7.22 7.36
C THR A 45 -13.98 -8.07 6.20
N SER A 46 -14.55 -7.41 5.21
CA SER A 46 -15.02 -8.08 4.00
C SER A 46 -13.87 -8.67 3.18
N THR A 47 -14.19 -9.52 2.21
CA THR A 47 -13.20 -10.07 1.28
C THR A 47 -12.50 -8.98 0.46
N ASN A 48 -13.15 -7.84 0.25
CA ASN A 48 -12.59 -6.68 -0.44
C ASN A 48 -11.81 -5.73 0.50
N GLY A 49 -11.68 -6.05 1.78
CA GLY A 49 -10.92 -5.25 2.74
C GLY A 49 -11.73 -4.15 3.43
N THR A 50 -13.02 -3.98 3.13
CA THR A 50 -13.87 -3.02 3.83
C THR A 50 -14.09 -3.47 5.27
N GLN A 51 -13.87 -2.58 6.21
CA GLN A 51 -14.09 -2.83 7.62
C GLN A 51 -15.50 -2.36 8.03
N PHE A 52 -16.23 -3.25 8.65
CA PHE A 52 -17.54 -2.98 9.22
C PHE A 52 -17.43 -3.02 10.73
N ILE A 53 -17.72 -1.92 11.38
CA ILE A 53 -17.75 -1.86 12.85
C ILE A 53 -19.06 -2.51 13.32
N ASN A 54 -18.92 -3.61 14.04
CA ASN A 54 -20.05 -4.34 14.57
C ASN A 54 -20.39 -3.83 15.97
N LEU A 55 -21.08 -2.69 16.03
CA LEU A 55 -21.43 -2.03 17.29
C LEU A 55 -22.72 -2.59 17.92
N GLN A 56 -22.94 -3.89 17.87
CA GLN A 56 -24.18 -4.49 18.45
C GLN A 56 -24.44 -4.08 19.89
N ALA A 57 -23.37 -3.90 20.68
CA ALA A 57 -23.50 -3.52 22.08
C ALA A 57 -23.81 -2.02 22.30
N PHE A 58 -23.52 -1.16 21.32
CA PHE A 58 -23.51 0.29 21.48
C PHE A 58 -24.39 1.05 20.49
N SER A 59 -24.89 0.40 19.46
CA SER A 59 -25.72 1.01 18.43
C SER A 59 -27.19 0.59 18.58
N PRO A 60 -28.15 1.52 18.47
CA PRO A 60 -29.58 1.15 18.34
C PRO A 60 -29.84 0.40 17.01
N HIS A 61 -28.89 0.38 16.11
CA HIS A 61 -28.99 -0.22 14.78
C HIS A 61 -27.81 -1.20 14.57
N PRO A 62 -27.85 -2.41 15.15
CA PRO A 62 -26.80 -3.40 14.96
C PRO A 62 -26.70 -3.85 13.49
N LEU A 63 -25.50 -4.13 13.01
CA LEU A 63 -25.24 -4.53 11.62
C LEU A 63 -26.12 -5.71 11.19
N PHE A 64 -26.26 -6.73 12.07
CA PHE A 64 -27.02 -7.93 11.75
C PHE A 64 -28.51 -7.84 12.13
N GLY A 65 -28.94 -6.77 12.79
CA GLY A 65 -30.31 -6.62 13.22
C GLY A 65 -30.79 -7.73 14.17
N THR A 66 -32.08 -8.02 14.13
CA THR A 66 -32.73 -9.06 14.96
C THR A 66 -33.15 -10.29 14.13
N VAL A 67 -32.75 -10.38 12.87
CA VAL A 67 -33.15 -11.47 12.00
C VAL A 67 -32.23 -12.68 12.20
N GLU A 68 -32.87 -13.85 12.34
CA GLU A 68 -32.11 -15.10 12.52
C GLU A 68 -31.23 -15.44 11.32
N PRO A 69 -29.97 -15.84 11.57
CA PRO A 69 -29.08 -16.28 10.50
C PRO A 69 -29.57 -17.54 9.81
N GLN A 70 -29.37 -17.61 8.52
CA GLN A 70 -29.80 -18.74 7.69
C GLN A 70 -28.59 -19.55 7.21
N LYS A 71 -28.68 -20.86 7.36
CA LYS A 71 -27.67 -21.79 6.84
C LYS A 71 -27.84 -21.95 5.34
N ALA A 72 -26.73 -21.74 4.60
CA ALA A 72 -26.64 -22.05 3.18
C ALA A 72 -25.71 -23.26 2.97
N SER A 73 -25.69 -23.82 1.77
CA SER A 73 -24.85 -24.99 1.44
C SER A 73 -23.33 -24.73 1.60
N ASN A 74 -22.92 -23.48 1.45
CA ASN A 74 -21.50 -23.04 1.47
C ASN A 74 -21.21 -21.89 2.43
N GLY A 75 -22.13 -21.58 3.35
CA GLY A 75 -21.94 -20.48 4.27
C GLY A 75 -23.17 -20.13 5.10
N ILE A 76 -23.16 -18.92 5.61
CA ILE A 76 -24.21 -18.36 6.44
C ILE A 76 -24.70 -17.06 5.80
N ILE A 77 -25.99 -16.86 5.78
CA ILE A 77 -26.63 -15.63 5.34
C ILE A 77 -27.20 -14.93 6.57
N PHE A 78 -26.80 -13.69 6.80
CA PHE A 78 -27.40 -12.81 7.77
C PHE A 78 -28.37 -11.87 7.04
N PRO A 79 -29.67 -12.13 7.04
CA PRO A 79 -30.63 -11.22 6.44
C PRO A 79 -30.61 -9.89 7.23
N ILE A 80 -30.52 -8.78 6.53
CA ILE A 80 -30.61 -7.44 7.12
C ILE A 80 -31.84 -6.74 6.60
N THR A 81 -32.56 -6.06 7.47
CA THR A 81 -33.74 -5.29 7.10
C THR A 81 -33.42 -3.84 6.74
N GLU A 82 -32.33 -3.35 7.27
CA GLU A 82 -31.81 -2.00 7.04
C GLU A 82 -30.30 -2.02 6.87
N TYR A 83 -29.79 -1.12 6.04
CA TYR A 83 -28.36 -0.91 5.89
C TYR A 83 -27.90 0.22 6.81
N ASN A 84 -27.51 -0.14 8.02
CA ASN A 84 -27.18 0.81 9.11
C ASN A 84 -25.72 1.25 9.12
N MET A 85 -25.13 1.41 7.95
CA MET A 85 -23.75 1.85 7.83
C MET A 85 -23.65 3.08 6.96
N ASP A 86 -22.66 3.92 7.25
CA ASP A 86 -22.27 4.95 6.31
C ASP A 86 -21.88 4.28 4.98
N PRO A 87 -22.54 4.61 3.87
CA PRO A 87 -22.24 4.03 2.57
C PRO A 87 -20.76 4.19 2.16
N SER A 88 -20.07 5.22 2.65
CA SER A 88 -18.65 5.43 2.36
C SER A 88 -17.79 4.24 2.78
N TYR A 89 -18.11 3.54 3.84
CA TYR A 89 -17.41 2.33 4.27
C TYR A 89 -17.49 1.19 3.26
N SER A 90 -18.47 1.18 2.38
CA SER A 90 -18.63 0.13 1.37
C SER A 90 -17.98 0.45 0.04
N TYR A 91 -17.79 1.71 -0.33
CA TYR A 91 -17.21 2.09 -1.61
C TYR A 91 -15.81 2.71 -1.49
N GLN A 92 -15.49 3.37 -0.37
CA GLN A 92 -14.14 3.81 -0.07
C GLN A 92 -13.42 2.68 0.69
N THR A 93 -12.84 1.75 -0.03
CA THR A 93 -12.21 0.58 0.56
C THR A 93 -10.71 0.76 0.71
N ARG A 94 -10.14 0.07 1.70
CA ARG A 94 -8.70 -0.09 1.82
C ARG A 94 -8.15 -0.76 0.57
N GLN A 95 -7.08 -0.24 0.03
CA GLN A 95 -6.39 -0.78 -1.13
C GLN A 95 -4.94 -1.10 -0.78
N GLU A 96 -4.45 -2.22 -1.26
CA GLU A 96 -3.03 -2.57 -1.25
C GLU A 96 -2.55 -2.70 -2.68
N LEU A 97 -1.57 -1.88 -3.04
CA LEU A 97 -0.96 -1.89 -4.36
C LEU A 97 0.33 -2.69 -4.27
N ASP A 98 0.32 -3.94 -4.73
CA ASP A 98 1.50 -4.78 -4.84
C ASP A 98 2.41 -4.25 -5.95
N LEU A 99 3.52 -3.63 -5.56
CA LEU A 99 4.44 -3.02 -6.51
C LEU A 99 5.27 -4.04 -7.32
N SER A 100 5.21 -5.32 -6.99
CA SER A 100 5.78 -6.36 -7.85
C SER A 100 4.99 -6.54 -9.15
N SER A 101 3.74 -6.10 -9.19
CA SER A 101 2.90 -6.10 -10.37
C SER A 101 3.15 -4.85 -11.24
N ASP A 102 3.37 -5.05 -12.54
CA ASP A 102 3.54 -3.95 -13.50
C ASP A 102 2.29 -3.08 -13.64
N TYR A 103 1.12 -3.62 -13.30
CA TYR A 103 -0.12 -2.86 -13.30
C TYR A 103 -0.08 -1.63 -12.38
N TYR A 104 0.60 -1.75 -11.22
CA TYR A 104 0.70 -0.66 -10.24
C TYR A 104 1.92 0.25 -10.42
N VAL A 105 2.82 -0.09 -11.34
CA VAL A 105 4.06 0.66 -11.55
C VAL A 105 4.26 1.04 -13.01
N SER A 106 3.25 0.77 -13.87
CA SER A 106 3.35 1.11 -15.28
C SER A 106 3.59 2.60 -15.43
N PRO A 107 4.78 2.99 -15.82
CA PRO A 107 5.14 4.38 -15.88
C PRO A 107 4.47 5.04 -17.04
N SER A 108 3.85 6.17 -16.80
CA SER A 108 3.72 7.14 -17.87
C SER A 108 5.13 7.52 -18.28
N THR A 109 5.51 7.22 -19.50
CA THR A 109 6.83 7.58 -20.05
C THR A 109 7.09 9.08 -19.97
N SER A 110 6.03 9.90 -19.98
CA SER A 110 6.09 11.34 -19.80
C SER A 110 6.49 11.79 -18.39
N LEU A 111 6.10 11.04 -17.34
CA LEU A 111 6.48 11.34 -15.97
C LEU A 111 7.87 10.81 -15.60
N GLN A 112 8.31 9.71 -16.23
CA GLN A 112 9.65 9.17 -16.03
C GLN A 112 10.76 10.05 -16.60
N ASN A 113 10.49 10.78 -17.64
CA ASN A 113 11.47 11.63 -18.35
C ASN A 113 11.65 13.00 -17.70
N GLY A 114 11.01 13.29 -16.59
CA GLY A 114 11.16 14.53 -15.84
C GLY A 114 12.52 14.62 -15.17
N THR A 115 13.49 15.13 -15.85
CA THR A 115 14.75 15.72 -15.41
C THR A 115 15.78 14.81 -14.72
N LYS A 116 16.88 14.58 -15.43
CA LYS A 116 18.24 14.30 -14.94
C LYS A 116 18.51 12.95 -14.24
N GLY A 117 17.84 11.91 -14.57
CA GLY A 117 18.20 10.56 -14.12
C GLY A 117 17.14 9.56 -14.51
N SER A 118 17.54 8.40 -14.98
CA SER A 118 16.60 7.32 -15.25
C SER A 118 16.41 6.47 -14.00
N VAL A 119 15.17 6.28 -13.58
CA VAL A 119 14.81 5.26 -12.59
C VAL A 119 14.50 3.98 -13.35
N VAL A 120 15.11 2.89 -12.95
CA VAL A 120 14.79 1.56 -13.45
C VAL A 120 13.88 0.88 -12.44
N TYR A 121 12.79 0.34 -12.90
CA TYR A 121 11.80 -0.36 -12.11
C TYR A 121 12.03 -1.87 -12.27
N LEU A 122 12.66 -2.48 -11.26
CA LEU A 122 13.01 -3.89 -11.29
C LEU A 122 12.15 -4.67 -10.27
N VAL A 123 11.58 -5.79 -10.69
CA VAL A 123 11.01 -6.76 -9.75
C VAL A 123 12.12 -7.64 -9.23
N LYS A 124 12.26 -7.72 -7.92
CA LYS A 124 13.22 -8.58 -7.23
C LYS A 124 12.51 -9.55 -6.30
N GLY A 125 13.07 -10.72 -6.14
CA GLY A 125 12.62 -11.76 -5.19
C GLY A 125 13.78 -12.45 -4.52
N THR A 126 15.03 -12.01 -4.80
CA THR A 126 16.24 -12.49 -4.13
C THR A 126 16.59 -11.57 -2.99
N ASN A 127 16.96 -12.16 -1.86
CA ASN A 127 17.43 -11.44 -0.70
C ASN A 127 18.94 -11.62 -0.58
N TRP A 128 19.70 -10.55 -0.68
CA TRP A 128 21.16 -10.57 -0.51
C TRP A 128 21.56 -10.77 0.95
N ASP A 129 20.76 -10.25 1.88
CA ASP A 129 21.00 -10.42 3.30
C ASP A 129 19.94 -11.35 3.90
N GLU A 130 20.30 -12.62 4.04
CA GLU A 130 19.42 -13.66 4.57
C GLU A 130 19.00 -13.44 6.03
N SER A 131 19.67 -12.53 6.75
CA SER A 131 19.29 -12.15 8.11
C SER A 131 18.01 -11.32 8.18
N ILE A 132 17.60 -10.71 7.06
CA ILE A 132 16.38 -9.90 6.99
C ILE A 132 15.18 -10.82 6.72
N ASP A 133 14.21 -10.78 7.63
CA ASP A 133 12.99 -11.56 7.52
C ASP A 133 12.05 -10.93 6.47
N LEU A 134 11.74 -11.68 5.43
CA LEU A 134 10.79 -11.33 4.38
C LEU A 134 9.48 -12.14 4.45
N SER A 135 9.21 -12.79 5.59
CA SER A 135 8.01 -13.64 5.77
C SER A 135 6.71 -12.86 5.63
N ASP A 136 6.72 -11.57 5.96
CA ASP A 136 5.55 -10.68 5.86
C ASP A 136 5.23 -10.23 4.42
N LEU A 137 6.10 -10.55 3.47
CA LEU A 137 5.85 -10.26 2.06
C LEU A 137 5.01 -11.37 1.44
N GLU A 138 3.80 -11.04 1.01
CA GLU A 138 2.80 -11.98 0.47
C GLU A 138 3.35 -12.89 -0.64
N TYR A 139 4.17 -12.35 -1.56
CA TYR A 139 4.76 -13.10 -2.67
C TYR A 139 6.28 -13.18 -2.61
N LYS A 140 6.91 -12.74 -1.51
CA LYS A 140 8.37 -12.61 -1.38
C LYS A 140 9.00 -11.82 -2.53
N ARG A 141 8.26 -10.86 -3.08
CA ARG A 141 8.66 -10.00 -4.18
C ARG A 141 8.46 -8.54 -3.80
N TYR A 142 9.29 -7.68 -4.39
CA TYR A 142 9.23 -6.24 -4.20
C TYR A 142 9.73 -5.51 -5.44
N ARG A 143 9.40 -4.23 -5.55
CA ARG A 143 9.92 -3.37 -6.61
C ARG A 143 11.17 -2.66 -6.12
N PHE A 144 12.25 -2.77 -6.88
CA PHE A 144 13.45 -1.98 -6.68
C PHE A 144 13.45 -0.81 -7.66
N PHE A 145 13.35 0.39 -7.13
CA PHE A 145 13.46 1.63 -7.89
C PHE A 145 14.93 2.05 -7.95
N GLN A 146 15.62 1.57 -8.97
CA GLN A 146 17.05 1.77 -9.12
C GLN A 146 17.37 3.12 -9.73
N ALA A 147 18.20 3.88 -9.07
CA ALA A 147 18.73 5.13 -9.56
C ALA A 147 19.97 4.89 -10.44
N LYS A 148 19.92 5.28 -11.71
CA LYS A 148 21.03 5.08 -12.68
C LYS A 148 22.00 6.25 -12.81
N ALA A 149 21.70 7.39 -12.21
CA ALA A 149 22.50 8.59 -12.38
C ALA A 149 22.82 9.27 -11.07
N SER A 150 23.83 10.12 -11.08
CA SER A 150 24.29 10.88 -9.91
C SER A 150 23.33 11.99 -9.45
N GLY A 151 22.21 12.21 -10.13
CA GLY A 151 21.21 13.21 -9.78
C GLY A 151 20.08 12.67 -8.91
N ALA A 152 19.34 13.56 -8.26
CA ALA A 152 18.10 13.19 -7.61
C ALA A 152 17.07 12.69 -8.63
N MET A 153 16.32 11.66 -8.27
CA MET A 153 15.35 11.03 -9.15
C MET A 153 14.03 10.79 -8.46
N ASN A 154 12.97 10.76 -9.25
CA ASN A 154 11.62 10.53 -8.76
C ASN A 154 11.11 9.18 -9.28
N ALA A 155 10.63 8.34 -8.37
CA ALA A 155 9.82 7.18 -8.70
C ALA A 155 8.34 7.57 -8.61
N TYR A 156 7.58 7.30 -9.68
CA TYR A 156 6.17 7.63 -9.79
C TYR A 156 5.34 6.35 -9.68
N ILE A 157 4.40 6.34 -8.73
CA ILE A 157 3.51 5.21 -8.48
C ILE A 157 2.08 5.68 -8.72
N PRO A 158 1.41 5.22 -9.79
CA PRO A 158 0.05 5.64 -10.09
C PRO A 158 -0.93 5.07 -9.09
N LEU A 159 -1.75 5.93 -8.49
CA LEU A 159 -2.81 5.56 -7.57
C LEU A 159 -4.12 5.44 -8.34
N ARG A 160 -4.35 4.25 -8.89
CA ARG A 160 -5.52 3.98 -9.72
C ARG A 160 -6.76 3.75 -8.87
N ASN A 161 -7.93 4.03 -9.44
CA ASN A 161 -9.25 3.75 -8.84
C ASN A 161 -9.50 4.42 -7.49
N LEU A 162 -8.84 5.55 -7.20
CA LEU A 162 -9.14 6.35 -6.03
C LEU A 162 -10.45 7.13 -6.21
N LEU A 163 -11.26 7.10 -5.18
CA LEU A 163 -12.41 7.99 -5.05
C LEU A 163 -11.98 9.29 -4.36
N SER A 164 -12.77 10.36 -4.53
CA SER A 164 -12.57 11.57 -3.72
C SER A 164 -12.79 11.26 -2.24
N GLY A 165 -12.01 11.89 -1.38
CA GLY A 165 -12.10 11.70 0.07
C GLY A 165 -10.76 11.79 0.76
N LYS A 166 -10.74 11.54 2.07
CA LYS A 166 -9.53 11.56 2.88
C LYS A 166 -8.94 10.17 3.00
N TYR A 167 -7.61 10.08 2.89
CA TYR A 167 -6.89 8.82 2.95
C TYR A 167 -5.63 8.92 3.78
N LYS A 168 -5.36 7.85 4.53
CA LYS A 168 -4.04 7.55 5.06
C LYS A 168 -3.27 6.75 4.02
N ILE A 169 -2.05 7.17 3.71
CA ILE A 169 -1.20 6.49 2.73
C ILE A 169 0.09 6.05 3.41
N SER A 170 0.36 4.75 3.33
CA SER A 170 1.56 4.13 3.87
C SER A 170 2.29 3.35 2.79
N ILE A 171 3.58 3.10 3.01
CA ILE A 171 4.37 2.18 2.17
C ILE A 171 4.99 1.09 3.05
N GLN A 172 5.07 -0.12 2.51
CA GLN A 172 5.92 -1.15 3.05
C GLN A 172 7.25 -1.12 2.29
N ILE A 173 8.31 -0.78 3.02
CA ILE A 173 9.65 -0.58 2.47
C ILE A 173 10.64 -1.52 3.12
N LEU A 174 11.56 -2.04 2.34
CA LEU A 174 12.56 -2.98 2.77
C LEU A 174 13.91 -2.28 2.95
N PRO A 175 14.77 -2.80 3.84
CA PRO A 175 16.16 -2.39 3.91
C PRO A 175 16.85 -2.56 2.56
N ASN A 176 17.74 -1.64 2.21
CA ASN A 176 18.42 -1.72 0.91
C ASN A 176 19.31 -2.94 0.75
N ARG A 177 19.80 -3.51 1.85
CA ARG A 177 20.58 -4.74 1.87
C ARG A 177 19.87 -5.94 1.24
N VAL A 178 18.53 -5.96 1.19
CA VAL A 178 17.79 -7.02 0.48
C VAL A 178 18.02 -6.98 -1.03
N SER A 179 18.37 -5.84 -1.59
CA SER A 179 18.52 -5.67 -3.04
C SER A 179 19.95 -5.84 -3.52
N TYR A 180 20.92 -5.55 -2.68
CA TYR A 180 22.34 -5.61 -2.99
C TYR A 180 23.22 -5.45 -1.75
N ASP A 181 24.46 -5.93 -1.84
CA ASP A 181 25.48 -5.76 -0.79
C ASP A 181 25.90 -4.28 -0.72
N GLN A 182 25.53 -3.60 0.35
CA GLN A 182 25.85 -2.19 0.60
C GLN A 182 27.14 -2.03 1.39
N LYS A 183 28.23 -2.54 0.92
CA LYS A 183 29.53 -2.25 1.52
C LYS A 183 30.08 -0.94 0.98
N TRP A 184 30.26 0.03 1.88
CA TRP A 184 30.86 1.32 1.59
C TRP A 184 32.30 1.33 2.09
N TYR A 185 33.21 1.86 1.28
CA TYR A 185 34.59 2.01 1.69
C TYR A 185 34.98 3.47 1.65
N THR A 186 35.63 3.97 2.72
CA THR A 186 36.38 5.21 2.68
C THR A 186 37.84 4.87 2.37
N THR A 187 38.41 5.56 1.40
CA THR A 187 39.83 5.47 1.13
C THR A 187 40.55 6.60 1.81
N ASP A 188 41.47 6.29 2.68
CA ASP A 188 42.40 7.29 3.23
C ASP A 188 43.20 7.89 2.09
N LYS A 189 43.28 9.21 2.02
CA LYS A 189 43.90 9.91 0.91
C LYS A 189 45.44 9.87 0.95
N GLU A 190 46.02 9.64 2.14
CA GLU A 190 47.47 9.63 2.35
C GLU A 190 48.03 8.22 2.25
N THR A 191 47.32 7.25 2.82
CA THR A 191 47.78 5.84 2.86
C THR A 191 47.20 4.97 1.74
N GLY A 192 46.08 5.40 1.13
CA GLY A 192 45.34 4.58 0.16
C GLY A 192 44.58 3.40 0.80
N GLU A 193 44.61 3.31 2.11
CA GLU A 193 43.93 2.23 2.85
C GLU A 193 42.41 2.37 2.79
N GLN A 194 41.71 1.26 2.51
CA GLN A 194 40.26 1.23 2.44
C GLN A 194 39.70 0.71 3.77
N THR A 195 38.89 1.56 4.42
CA THR A 195 38.13 1.18 5.61
C THR A 195 36.66 1.00 5.24
N GLU A 196 36.12 -0.19 5.54
CA GLU A 196 34.71 -0.47 5.36
C GLU A 196 33.89 0.46 6.28
N LYS A 197 32.94 1.20 5.69
CA LYS A 197 31.97 1.98 6.44
C LYS A 197 30.72 1.18 6.63
N VAL A 198 30.23 1.16 7.86
CA VAL A 198 28.88 0.73 8.18
C VAL A 198 27.87 1.62 7.46
N GLU A 199 26.83 1.00 6.95
CA GLU A 199 25.77 1.53 6.12
C GLU A 199 25.25 2.92 6.52
N GLN A 200 24.92 3.71 5.51
CA GLN A 200 24.19 4.95 5.72
C GLN A 200 22.72 4.72 5.36
N ASN A 201 21.82 5.02 6.30
CA ASN A 201 20.39 4.98 6.06
C ASN A 201 20.04 5.89 4.90
N ILE A 202 19.33 5.32 3.92
CA ILE A 202 18.80 6.11 2.82
C ILE A 202 17.66 6.95 3.33
N LYS A 203 17.69 8.23 2.97
CA LYS A 203 16.59 9.16 3.19
C LYS A 203 15.96 9.51 1.86
N PHE A 204 14.65 9.55 1.84
CA PHE A 204 13.90 9.96 0.66
C PHE A 204 12.79 10.93 1.05
N ASP A 205 12.19 11.56 0.07
CA ASP A 205 11.04 12.42 0.25
C ASP A 205 9.83 11.80 -0.45
N ALA A 206 8.64 12.06 0.08
CA ALA A 206 7.40 11.63 -0.51
C ALA A 206 6.47 12.82 -0.77
N SER A 207 5.82 12.82 -1.91
CA SER A 207 4.76 13.78 -2.25
C SER A 207 3.66 13.09 -3.03
N LEU A 208 2.48 13.68 -3.02
CA LEU A 208 1.38 13.27 -3.86
C LEU A 208 1.13 14.36 -4.90
N ILE A 209 0.98 13.96 -6.15
CA ILE A 209 0.61 14.87 -7.25
C ILE A 209 -0.70 14.40 -7.89
N ASP A 210 -1.48 15.33 -8.40
CA ASP A 210 -2.68 15.03 -9.18
C ASP A 210 -2.35 14.61 -10.61
N ASP A 211 -3.38 14.40 -11.42
CA ASP A 211 -3.27 14.05 -12.84
C ASP A 211 -2.70 15.17 -13.72
N GLU A 212 -2.63 16.40 -13.22
CA GLU A 212 -2.01 17.57 -13.87
C GLU A 212 -0.56 17.79 -13.39
N GLY A 213 -0.09 16.98 -12.43
CA GLY A 213 1.24 17.10 -11.84
C GLY A 213 1.33 18.13 -10.70
N LYS A 214 0.19 18.67 -10.24
CA LYS A 214 0.14 19.62 -9.13
C LYS A 214 0.20 18.86 -7.80
N THR A 215 0.99 19.36 -6.86
CA THR A 215 1.12 18.76 -5.52
C THR A 215 -0.19 18.82 -4.75
N ILE A 216 -0.60 17.67 -4.22
CA ILE A 216 -1.70 17.53 -3.26
C ILE A 216 -1.11 17.49 -1.86
N GLY A 217 -1.60 18.34 -0.99
CA GLY A 217 -1.14 18.39 0.41
C GLY A 217 0.31 18.85 0.58
N LYS A 218 0.93 18.40 1.66
CA LYS A 218 2.31 18.76 2.01
C LYS A 218 3.26 17.60 1.68
N LYS A 219 4.44 17.94 1.17
CA LYS A 219 5.54 17.00 0.99
C LYS A 219 6.06 16.53 2.34
N VAL A 220 6.34 15.24 2.46
CA VAL A 220 7.05 14.65 3.60
C VAL A 220 8.51 14.49 3.21
N THR A 221 9.41 14.95 4.06
CA THR A 221 10.84 14.99 3.73
C THR A 221 11.68 14.21 4.71
N LYS A 222 12.83 13.73 4.26
CA LYS A 222 13.84 13.06 5.08
C LYS A 222 13.31 11.78 5.76
N ILE A 223 12.50 11.02 5.05
CA ILE A 223 12.01 9.73 5.51
C ILE A 223 13.21 8.78 5.52
N GLU A 224 13.49 8.18 6.67
CA GLU A 224 14.61 7.24 6.83
C GLU A 224 14.14 5.80 6.57
N VAL A 225 14.96 5.03 5.87
CA VAL A 225 14.76 3.60 5.66
C VAL A 225 15.60 2.86 6.70
N SER A 226 15.00 1.89 7.41
CA SER A 226 15.75 0.99 8.28
C SER A 226 16.77 0.20 7.47
N ASP A 227 17.91 -0.08 8.06
CA ASP A 227 18.94 -0.96 7.51
C ASP A 227 18.80 -2.42 8.00
N GLU A 228 17.88 -2.69 8.91
CA GLU A 228 17.74 -3.99 9.58
C GLU A 228 16.41 -4.70 9.29
N GLU A 229 15.31 -3.96 9.12
CA GLU A 229 13.97 -4.57 9.08
C GLU A 229 13.05 -3.98 7.99
N VAL A 230 12.08 -4.79 7.59
CA VAL A 230 10.96 -4.34 6.76
C VAL A 230 10.05 -3.44 7.59
N GLN A 231 9.74 -2.27 7.05
CA GLN A 231 8.94 -1.26 7.74
C GLN A 231 7.67 -0.92 6.97
N THR A 232 6.60 -0.65 7.70
CA THR A 232 5.44 0.08 7.17
C THR A 232 5.50 1.52 7.65
N ILE A 233 5.79 2.43 6.74
CA ILE A 233 5.95 3.86 7.03
C ILE A 233 4.69 4.60 6.59
N VAL A 234 4.08 5.33 7.50
CA VAL A 234 2.98 6.25 7.19
C VAL A 234 3.56 7.50 6.54
N LEU A 235 3.21 7.74 5.28
CA LEU A 235 3.61 8.92 4.53
C LEU A 235 2.65 10.09 4.79
N PHE A 236 1.36 9.79 4.79
CA PHE A 236 0.30 10.77 5.01
C PHE A 236 -0.74 10.17 5.96
N GLU A 237 -0.93 10.79 7.12
CA GLU A 237 -1.96 10.34 8.08
C GLU A 237 -3.38 10.64 7.57
N SER A 238 -3.55 11.78 6.93
CA SER A 238 -4.80 12.18 6.29
C SER A 238 -4.50 13.14 5.16
N ILE A 239 -4.77 12.72 3.94
CA ILE A 239 -4.61 13.55 2.74
C ILE A 239 -5.90 13.52 1.92
N GLU A 240 -6.37 14.69 1.52
CA GLU A 240 -7.61 14.82 0.75
C GLU A 240 -7.34 14.63 -0.75
N ILE A 241 -8.02 13.68 -1.35
CA ILE A 241 -8.09 13.46 -2.80
C ILE A 241 -9.29 14.26 -3.33
N PRO A 242 -9.06 15.34 -4.11
CA PRO A 242 -10.11 16.32 -4.40
C PRO A 242 -11.15 15.85 -5.41
N LYS A 243 -10.82 14.86 -6.23
CA LYS A 243 -11.73 14.36 -7.27
C LYS A 243 -11.67 12.83 -7.40
N CYS A 244 -12.71 12.26 -8.00
CA CYS A 244 -12.80 10.83 -8.25
C CYS A 244 -11.95 10.43 -9.45
N TYR A 245 -11.07 9.43 -9.26
CA TYR A 245 -10.24 8.83 -10.30
C TYR A 245 -10.62 7.37 -10.60
N ALA A 246 -11.75 6.92 -10.08
CA ALA A 246 -12.24 5.58 -10.35
C ALA A 246 -13.01 5.50 -11.67
N ASN A 247 -12.96 4.32 -12.30
CA ASN A 247 -13.68 4.03 -13.54
C ASN A 247 -13.34 4.96 -14.73
N LEU A 248 -12.11 5.46 -14.76
CA LEU A 248 -11.64 6.22 -15.90
C LEU A 248 -11.60 5.33 -17.16
N PRO A 249 -11.84 5.89 -18.35
CA PRO A 249 -11.72 5.14 -19.59
C PRO A 249 -10.36 4.49 -19.73
N TYR A 250 -10.33 3.29 -20.31
CA TYR A 250 -9.08 2.57 -20.56
C TYR A 250 -8.13 3.42 -21.44
N GLY A 251 -6.87 3.52 -21.02
CA GLY A 251 -5.83 4.26 -21.75
C GLY A 251 -5.62 5.71 -21.32
N LEU A 252 -6.38 6.23 -20.38
CA LEU A 252 -6.10 7.53 -19.78
C LEU A 252 -5.14 7.39 -18.59
N ASP A 253 -3.99 8.04 -18.66
CA ASP A 253 -3.01 8.14 -17.56
C ASP A 253 -3.36 9.29 -16.57
N SER A 254 -4.64 9.55 -16.38
CA SER A 254 -5.16 10.65 -15.56
C SER A 254 -5.35 10.22 -14.13
N PHE A 255 -4.26 9.81 -13.46
CA PHE A 255 -4.30 9.37 -12.07
C PHE A 255 -3.43 10.26 -11.19
N PRO A 256 -3.73 10.39 -9.89
CA PRO A 256 -2.76 10.91 -8.95
C PRO A 256 -1.58 9.94 -8.83
N HIS A 257 -0.42 10.48 -8.50
CA HIS A 257 0.79 9.68 -8.33
C HIS A 257 1.41 9.93 -6.96
N LEU A 258 1.76 8.86 -6.27
CA LEU A 258 2.71 8.93 -5.18
C LEU A 258 4.11 9.07 -5.79
N VAL A 259 4.82 10.11 -5.41
CA VAL A 259 6.17 10.40 -5.88
C VAL A 259 7.15 10.16 -4.74
N LEU A 260 8.08 9.22 -4.94
CA LEU A 260 9.20 8.98 -4.04
C LEU A 260 10.44 9.64 -4.64
N ALA A 261 10.91 10.70 -4.00
CA ALA A 261 12.08 11.42 -4.46
C ALA A 261 13.34 10.81 -3.84
N ILE A 262 14.16 10.21 -4.67
CA ILE A 262 15.41 9.57 -4.30
C ILE A 262 16.51 10.62 -4.37
N PRO A 263 17.29 10.85 -3.28
CA PRO A 263 18.28 11.91 -3.25
C PRO A 263 19.43 11.68 -4.21
N SER A 264 20.15 12.74 -4.51
CA SER A 264 21.35 12.68 -5.32
C SER A 264 22.46 11.89 -4.64
N LEU A 265 23.19 11.08 -5.40
CA LEU A 265 24.36 10.34 -4.95
C LEU A 265 25.59 11.22 -4.66
N THR A 266 25.52 12.53 -4.87
CA THR A 266 26.68 13.42 -4.66
C THR A 266 27.17 13.49 -3.21
N SER A 267 26.27 13.19 -2.27
CA SER A 267 26.59 13.13 -0.83
C SER A 267 27.13 11.76 -0.40
N TYR A 268 26.94 10.75 -1.24
CA TYR A 268 27.36 9.38 -0.99
C TYR A 268 28.12 8.91 -2.21
N ARG A 269 29.39 8.62 -2.06
CA ARG A 269 30.17 7.98 -3.13
C ARG A 269 30.12 6.48 -2.92
N PRO A 270 29.19 5.76 -3.58
CA PRO A 270 29.22 4.31 -3.56
C PRO A 270 30.49 3.82 -4.24
N VAL A 271 30.97 2.68 -3.81
CA VAL A 271 32.00 1.92 -4.57
C VAL A 271 31.46 1.69 -5.98
N LYS A 272 32.33 1.74 -6.97
CA LYS A 272 31.98 1.51 -8.37
C LYS A 272 31.05 0.30 -8.50
N ASN A 273 29.91 0.50 -9.16
CA ASN A 273 28.90 -0.50 -9.50
C ASN A 273 27.87 -0.87 -8.41
N VAL A 274 27.69 -0.09 -7.36
CA VAL A 274 26.59 -0.31 -6.42
C VAL A 274 25.32 0.34 -6.96
N ASP A 275 24.28 -0.48 -7.08
CA ASP A 275 22.95 -0.02 -7.44
C ASP A 275 22.34 0.71 -6.25
N TYR A 276 21.86 1.92 -6.48
CA TYR A 276 21.26 2.77 -5.47
C TYR A 276 19.77 2.93 -5.73
N GLY A 277 18.94 2.86 -4.69
CA GLY A 277 17.49 2.97 -4.87
C GLY A 277 16.68 2.68 -3.64
N LEU A 278 15.39 2.45 -3.85
CA LEU A 278 14.43 2.09 -2.82
C LEU A 278 13.80 0.74 -3.14
N SER A 279 13.72 -0.12 -2.15
CA SER A 279 13.06 -1.43 -2.24
C SER A 279 11.68 -1.32 -1.58
N VAL A 280 10.62 -1.31 -2.37
CA VAL A 280 9.24 -1.10 -1.90
C VAL A 280 8.38 -2.30 -2.28
N ALA A 281 7.71 -2.89 -1.29
CA ALA A 281 6.83 -4.04 -1.53
C ALA A 281 5.44 -3.58 -1.95
N LYS A 282 4.82 -2.68 -1.20
CA LYS A 282 3.45 -2.24 -1.47
C LYS A 282 3.17 -0.82 -0.98
N VAL A 283 2.16 -0.22 -1.58
CA VAL A 283 1.50 1.00 -1.10
C VAL A 283 0.17 0.59 -0.47
N ILE A 284 -0.12 1.12 0.70
CA ILE A 284 -1.35 0.87 1.46
C ILE A 284 -2.13 2.18 1.50
N ILE A 285 -3.37 2.15 1.06
CA ILE A 285 -4.27 3.30 1.01
C ILE A 285 -5.49 2.96 1.84
N GLU A 286 -5.70 3.68 2.93
CA GLU A 286 -6.80 3.45 3.88
C GLU A 286 -7.68 4.69 3.92
N PRO A 287 -9.01 4.57 3.69
CA PRO A 287 -9.91 5.70 3.86
C PRO A 287 -9.89 6.17 5.31
N VAL A 288 -9.95 7.48 5.49
CA VAL A 288 -10.13 8.11 6.80
C VAL A 288 -11.58 8.59 6.89
N HIS A 289 -12.34 7.94 7.73
CA HIS A 289 -13.73 8.33 8.02
C HIS A 289 -13.73 9.22 9.27
N GLU A 290 -14.47 10.33 9.20
CA GLU A 290 -14.69 11.25 10.33
C GLU A 290 -15.86 10.82 11.17
#